data_58c8d0e328108302f1658f14427eb430
#
_entry.id   58c8d0e328108302f1658f14427eb430
#
_cell.length_a   1.000
_cell.length_b   1.000
_cell.length_c   1.000
_cell.angle_alpha   90.00
_cell.angle_beta   90.00
_cell.angle_gamma   90.00
#
_symmetry.space_group_name_H-M   'P 1'
#
loop_
_entity.id
_entity.type
_entity.pdbx_description
1 polymer ?
#
loop_
_entity_poly.entity_id
_entity_poly.type
_entity_poly.pdbx_seq_one_letter_code
_entity_poly.pdbx_strand_id
1 'polypeptide(L)'
;MIRLGLTAAVHFEGERGCHHGNAFSSMFNGWNRERAEELGFPTGGATDDRVEGARVVRIYDEDREGAEMMAQIYDIDEVCDSPEELAEGTDAVIAADSGEFDKWKLVVPALEAGLPTFIDKPLAETPGEAQEIVDLATQHDAPLMSCSSFRWCDAAREMRQQLSDLGTLELLSGVSGQGKYHVYAIHPVELVYGILGPGTRTVINVGEEDRDIVHMRRDDGTQVVLNMFYREVIAGGQMFTLCGSGGWHTVTELGALYHPMMEAFLTMARTREMPVGAAEMVEVIAVVEAARRSREKGGVEITV
;
A
#
# COMPACT_ATOMS: atom_id res chain seq x y z
N MET A 1 -10.18 -21.29 7.32
CA MET A 1 -9.42 -20.10 7.83
C MET A 1 -8.13 -20.09 7.06
N ILE A 2 -7.77 -18.96 6.42
CA ILE A 2 -6.52 -18.81 5.66
C ILE A 2 -5.36 -18.65 6.67
N ARG A 3 -4.29 -19.41 6.46
CA ARG A 3 -3.07 -19.35 7.25
C ARG A 3 -2.10 -18.36 6.60
N LEU A 4 -1.84 -17.24 7.27
CA LEU A 4 -0.99 -16.18 6.76
C LEU A 4 0.44 -16.29 7.28
N GLY A 5 1.41 -16.08 6.39
CA GLY A 5 2.78 -15.76 6.72
C GLY A 5 2.99 -14.25 6.74
N LEU A 6 3.81 -13.75 7.65
CA LEU A 6 4.13 -12.33 7.79
C LEU A 6 5.64 -12.13 7.78
N THR A 7 6.13 -11.16 7.02
CA THR A 7 7.55 -10.77 7.01
C THR A 7 7.71 -9.25 6.83
N ALA A 8 8.94 -8.74 6.99
CA ALA A 8 9.26 -7.31 6.97
C ALA A 8 8.38 -6.50 7.94
N ALA A 9 8.07 -7.06 9.10
CA ALA A 9 7.02 -6.57 10.01
C ALA A 9 7.54 -6.01 11.33
N VAL A 10 8.81 -6.23 11.64
CA VAL A 10 9.42 -5.83 12.93
C VAL A 10 9.90 -4.38 12.87
N HIS A 11 10.62 -4.01 11.82
CA HIS A 11 11.26 -2.69 11.69
C HIS A 11 10.55 -1.80 10.67
N PHE A 12 10.68 -0.49 10.91
CA PHE A 12 10.45 0.56 9.92
C PHE A 12 11.61 1.54 9.94
N GLU A 13 12.29 1.73 8.79
CA GLU A 13 13.50 2.58 8.68
C GLU A 13 14.58 2.23 9.74
N GLY A 14 14.75 0.95 10.03
CA GLY A 14 15.77 0.46 10.98
C GLY A 14 15.37 0.46 12.46
N GLU A 15 14.21 1.02 12.82
CA GLU A 15 13.71 1.05 14.20
C GLU A 15 12.60 0.00 14.40
N ARG A 16 12.59 -0.70 15.55
CA ARG A 16 11.50 -1.62 15.91
C ARG A 16 10.17 -0.89 16.05
N GLY A 17 9.09 -1.56 15.66
CA GLY A 17 7.73 -1.03 15.77
C GLY A 17 7.14 -0.65 14.41
N CYS A 18 7.32 -1.49 13.40
CA CYS A 18 6.67 -1.32 12.09
C CYS A 18 5.15 -1.12 12.27
N HIS A 19 4.66 0.05 11.86
CA HIS A 19 3.25 0.42 12.00
C HIS A 19 2.32 -0.58 11.28
N HIS A 20 2.66 -0.96 10.05
CA HIS A 20 1.86 -1.88 9.25
C HIS A 20 1.99 -3.33 9.74
N GLY A 21 3.18 -3.76 10.18
CA GLY A 21 3.37 -5.06 10.80
C GLY A 21 2.49 -5.24 12.04
N ASN A 22 2.44 -4.23 12.91
CA ASN A 22 1.58 -4.20 14.09
C ASN A 22 0.09 -4.17 13.72
N ALA A 23 -0.29 -3.33 12.74
CA ALA A 23 -1.67 -3.22 12.28
C ALA A 23 -2.18 -4.56 11.73
N PHE A 24 -1.47 -5.17 10.79
CA PHE A 24 -1.89 -6.43 10.18
C PHE A 24 -1.92 -7.58 11.17
N SER A 25 -0.90 -7.69 12.04
CA SER A 25 -0.88 -8.71 13.09
C SER A 25 -2.09 -8.58 14.02
N SER A 26 -2.38 -7.38 14.52
CA SER A 26 -3.51 -7.14 15.41
C SER A 26 -4.86 -7.33 14.73
N MET A 27 -5.00 -6.93 13.47
CA MET A 27 -6.24 -7.10 12.70
C MET A 27 -6.61 -8.58 12.50
N PHE A 28 -5.63 -9.44 12.28
CA PHE A 28 -5.89 -10.87 12.08
C PHE A 28 -5.94 -11.68 13.39
N ASN A 29 -5.07 -11.38 14.35
CA ASN A 29 -4.92 -12.19 15.56
C ASN A 29 -5.47 -11.53 16.84
N GLY A 30 -5.62 -10.19 16.85
CA GLY A 30 -5.70 -9.40 18.08
C GLY A 30 -4.32 -9.21 18.70
N TRP A 31 -4.26 -8.64 19.90
CA TRP A 31 -2.99 -8.38 20.56
C TRP A 31 -3.10 -8.32 22.08
N ASN A 32 -2.01 -8.68 22.75
CA ASN A 32 -1.88 -8.66 24.18
C ASN A 32 -1.12 -7.39 24.62
N ARG A 33 -1.86 -6.39 25.14
CA ARG A 33 -1.32 -5.09 25.57
C ARG A 33 -0.35 -5.22 26.73
N GLU A 34 -0.68 -6.05 27.73
CA GLU A 34 0.16 -6.26 28.89
C GLU A 34 1.50 -6.89 28.47
N ARG A 35 1.45 -7.86 27.54
CA ARG A 35 2.65 -8.50 27.03
C ARG A 35 3.53 -7.54 26.23
N ALA A 36 2.94 -6.64 25.44
CA ALA A 36 3.66 -5.60 24.72
C ALA A 36 4.39 -4.64 25.66
N GLU A 37 3.73 -4.21 26.75
CA GLU A 37 4.32 -3.37 27.78
C GLU A 37 5.46 -4.08 28.53
N GLU A 38 5.28 -5.35 28.91
CA GLU A 38 6.33 -6.16 29.56
C GLU A 38 7.57 -6.31 28.69
N LEU A 39 7.39 -6.51 27.39
CA LEU A 39 8.48 -6.65 26.44
C LEU A 39 9.09 -5.31 25.99
N GLY A 40 8.41 -4.19 26.27
CA GLY A 40 8.82 -2.87 25.79
C GLY A 40 8.80 -2.75 24.27
N PHE A 41 7.95 -3.52 23.59
CA PHE A 41 7.86 -3.50 22.13
C PHE A 41 6.92 -2.38 21.66
N PRO A 42 7.36 -1.53 20.70
CA PRO A 42 6.52 -0.45 20.16
C PRO A 42 5.35 -1.00 19.32
N THR A 43 4.11 -0.72 19.74
CA THR A 43 2.88 -1.22 19.10
C THR A 43 2.10 -0.16 18.33
N GLY A 44 2.78 0.90 17.86
CA GLY A 44 2.16 1.88 16.98
C GLY A 44 1.50 1.21 15.77
N GLY A 45 0.22 1.54 15.51
CA GLY A 45 -0.56 0.91 14.45
C GLY A 45 -1.42 -0.28 14.89
N ALA A 46 -1.15 -0.92 16.02
CA ALA A 46 -2.00 -1.99 16.52
C ALA A 46 -3.42 -1.49 16.78
N THR A 47 -4.41 -2.29 16.41
CA THR A 47 -5.83 -1.92 16.43
C THR A 47 -6.70 -3.04 16.99
N ASP A 48 -7.89 -2.68 17.47
CA ASP A 48 -8.94 -3.64 17.86
C ASP A 48 -9.90 -3.94 16.69
N ASP A 49 -9.72 -3.30 15.54
CA ASP A 49 -10.46 -3.60 14.32
C ASP A 49 -10.03 -4.96 13.76
N ARG A 50 -10.98 -5.87 13.57
CA ARG A 50 -10.70 -7.29 13.25
C ARG A 50 -11.18 -7.67 11.85
N VAL A 51 -10.31 -8.37 11.13
CA VAL A 51 -10.62 -8.97 9.82
C VAL A 51 -10.76 -10.48 9.99
N GLU A 52 -11.94 -10.99 9.63
CA GLU A 52 -12.32 -12.38 9.85
C GLU A 52 -11.87 -13.30 8.71
N GLY A 53 -11.68 -14.58 9.02
CA GLY A 53 -11.45 -15.63 8.03
C GLY A 53 -10.00 -15.93 7.70
N ALA A 54 -9.05 -15.27 8.36
CA ALA A 54 -7.62 -15.54 8.29
C ALA A 54 -6.95 -15.37 9.65
N ARG A 55 -5.74 -15.90 9.78
CA ARG A 55 -4.87 -15.72 10.95
C ARG A 55 -3.41 -15.73 10.53
N VAL A 56 -2.60 -14.83 11.06
CA VAL A 56 -1.14 -14.91 10.97
C VAL A 56 -0.68 -16.05 11.84
N VAL A 57 -0.13 -17.09 11.22
CA VAL A 57 0.33 -18.31 11.91
C VAL A 57 1.84 -18.44 11.94
N ARG A 58 2.53 -17.75 11.02
CA ARG A 58 3.98 -17.74 10.89
C ARG A 58 4.51 -16.34 10.71
N ILE A 59 5.69 -16.07 11.26
CA ILE A 59 6.44 -14.83 11.06
C ILE A 59 7.90 -15.16 10.78
N TYR A 60 8.47 -14.45 9.82
CA TYR A 60 9.90 -14.39 9.58
C TYR A 60 10.36 -12.93 9.55
N ASP A 61 11.43 -12.63 10.25
CA ASP A 61 12.12 -11.33 10.13
C ASP A 61 13.62 -11.55 10.43
N GLU A 62 14.49 -10.75 9.84
CA GLU A 62 15.93 -10.81 10.11
C GLU A 62 16.24 -10.50 11.59
N ASP A 63 15.43 -9.65 12.23
CA ASP A 63 15.42 -9.48 13.69
C ASP A 63 14.56 -10.57 14.34
N ARG A 64 15.17 -11.74 14.53
CA ARG A 64 14.51 -12.88 15.17
C ARG A 64 13.95 -12.54 16.55
N GLU A 65 14.68 -11.77 17.37
CA GLU A 65 14.20 -11.38 18.70
C GLU A 65 12.93 -10.53 18.61
N GLY A 66 12.90 -9.58 17.69
CA GLY A 66 11.70 -8.77 17.40
C GLY A 66 10.54 -9.62 16.91
N ALA A 67 10.79 -10.59 16.03
CA ALA A 67 9.77 -11.54 15.57
C ALA A 67 9.23 -12.41 16.72
N GLU A 68 10.09 -12.87 17.65
CA GLU A 68 9.69 -13.60 18.85
C GLU A 68 8.84 -12.74 19.81
N MET A 69 9.15 -11.44 19.93
CA MET A 69 8.32 -10.51 20.68
C MET A 69 6.95 -10.33 20.00
N MET A 70 6.90 -10.11 18.69
CA MET A 70 5.65 -10.02 17.94
C MET A 70 4.81 -11.30 18.06
N ALA A 71 5.44 -12.48 17.99
CA ALA A 71 4.73 -13.74 18.12
C ALA A 71 4.03 -13.86 19.49
N GLN A 72 4.66 -13.39 20.57
CA GLN A 72 4.07 -13.38 21.91
C GLN A 72 2.97 -12.32 22.08
N ILE A 73 3.10 -11.16 21.42
CA ILE A 73 2.13 -10.07 21.49
C ILE A 73 0.88 -10.38 20.69
N TYR A 74 1.04 -10.93 19.49
CA TYR A 74 -0.02 -11.16 18.51
C TYR A 74 -0.47 -12.62 18.40
N ASP A 75 -0.02 -13.49 19.32
CA ASP A 75 -0.38 -14.92 19.33
C ASP A 75 -0.10 -15.60 17.99
N ILE A 76 1.12 -15.44 17.45
CA ILE A 76 1.59 -16.09 16.23
C ILE A 76 2.23 -17.42 16.62
N ASP A 77 1.88 -18.51 15.92
CA ASP A 77 2.21 -19.88 16.33
C ASP A 77 3.70 -20.19 16.19
N GLU A 78 4.37 -19.64 15.17
CA GLU A 78 5.73 -20.04 14.80
C GLU A 78 6.57 -18.85 14.29
N VAL A 79 7.82 -18.78 14.75
CA VAL A 79 8.85 -17.88 14.22
C VAL A 79 9.79 -18.70 13.34
N CYS A 80 9.77 -18.44 12.04
CA CYS A 80 10.53 -19.16 11.03
C CYS A 80 12.01 -18.78 11.02
N ASP A 81 12.85 -19.68 10.54
CA ASP A 81 14.29 -19.45 10.36
C ASP A 81 14.65 -18.91 8.97
N SER A 82 13.71 -18.98 8.01
CA SER A 82 13.92 -18.49 6.64
C SER A 82 12.61 -18.11 5.94
N PRO A 83 12.68 -17.32 4.84
CA PRO A 83 11.54 -17.06 3.97
C PRO A 83 10.95 -18.31 3.33
N GLU A 84 11.75 -19.33 3.04
CA GLU A 84 11.30 -20.61 2.49
C GLU A 84 10.41 -21.35 3.51
N GLU A 85 10.84 -21.41 4.77
CA GLU A 85 10.07 -22.01 5.85
C GLU A 85 8.76 -21.26 6.09
N LEU A 86 8.77 -19.91 5.96
CA LEU A 86 7.56 -19.09 6.01
C LEU A 86 6.56 -19.50 4.92
N ALA A 87 7.04 -19.69 3.69
CA ALA A 87 6.20 -20.05 2.54
C ALA A 87 5.63 -21.47 2.69
N GLU A 88 6.41 -22.47 3.11
CA GLU A 88 5.99 -23.87 3.20
C GLU A 88 4.79 -24.11 4.11
N GLY A 89 4.60 -23.28 5.11
CA GLY A 89 3.59 -23.51 6.14
C GLY A 89 2.35 -22.63 6.04
N THR A 90 2.16 -21.86 4.96
CA THR A 90 1.12 -20.83 4.83
C THR A 90 0.31 -20.97 3.56
N ASP A 91 -0.87 -20.37 3.53
CA ASP A 91 -1.76 -20.33 2.36
C ASP A 91 -1.60 -19.02 1.56
N ALA A 92 -1.08 -17.97 2.19
CA ALA A 92 -0.77 -16.67 1.60
C ALA A 92 0.27 -15.93 2.46
N VAL A 93 1.00 -14.97 1.88
CA VAL A 93 2.07 -14.25 2.57
C VAL A 93 1.89 -12.74 2.45
N ILE A 94 2.24 -12.02 3.52
CA ILE A 94 2.27 -10.57 3.59
C ILE A 94 3.71 -10.12 3.87
N ALA A 95 4.29 -9.29 3.00
CA ALA A 95 5.43 -8.46 3.33
C ALA A 95 4.93 -7.08 3.76
N ALA A 96 5.12 -6.72 5.02
CA ALA A 96 4.71 -5.43 5.56
C ALA A 96 5.68 -4.31 5.14
N ASP A 97 5.41 -3.07 5.57
CA ASP A 97 6.22 -1.91 5.21
C ASP A 97 7.40 -1.73 6.17
N SER A 98 8.56 -2.25 5.80
CA SER A 98 9.81 -2.03 6.54
C SER A 98 10.44 -0.63 6.30
N GLY A 99 9.89 0.16 5.38
CA GLY A 99 10.54 1.37 4.87
C GLY A 99 11.59 1.11 3.80
N GLU A 100 11.91 -0.17 3.54
CA GLU A 100 12.91 -0.60 2.55
C GLU A 100 12.23 -1.04 1.25
N PHE A 101 12.89 -0.77 0.11
CA PHE A 101 12.35 -1.14 -1.21
C PHE A 101 12.55 -2.61 -1.54
N ASP A 102 13.50 -3.28 -0.92
CA ASP A 102 13.88 -4.65 -1.24
C ASP A 102 13.17 -5.74 -0.42
N LYS A 103 12.18 -5.36 0.41
CA LYS A 103 11.35 -6.29 1.18
C LYS A 103 10.69 -7.39 0.35
N TRP A 104 10.47 -7.15 -0.95
CA TRP A 104 9.92 -8.15 -1.86
C TRP A 104 10.80 -9.40 -2.00
N LYS A 105 12.13 -9.27 -1.78
CA LYS A 105 13.06 -10.42 -1.82
C LYS A 105 12.71 -11.47 -0.77
N LEU A 106 12.13 -11.04 0.36
CA LEU A 106 11.71 -11.93 1.44
C LEU A 106 10.47 -12.78 1.09
N VAL A 107 9.76 -12.43 0.02
CA VAL A 107 8.59 -13.18 -0.44
C VAL A 107 8.82 -13.91 -1.78
N VAL A 108 10.03 -13.89 -2.30
CA VAL A 108 10.39 -14.66 -3.50
C VAL A 108 10.02 -16.14 -3.36
N PRO A 109 10.33 -16.86 -2.24
CA PRO A 109 9.93 -18.24 -2.09
C PRO A 109 8.42 -18.45 -2.14
N ALA A 110 7.63 -17.51 -1.61
CA ALA A 110 6.17 -17.55 -1.67
C ALA A 110 5.66 -17.36 -3.10
N LEU A 111 6.23 -16.40 -3.86
CA LEU A 111 5.90 -16.18 -5.27
C LEU A 111 6.26 -17.41 -6.11
N GLU A 112 7.44 -18.00 -5.93
CA GLU A 112 7.89 -19.21 -6.62
C GLU A 112 7.03 -20.44 -6.29
N ALA A 113 6.47 -20.49 -5.07
CA ALA A 113 5.50 -21.50 -4.67
C ALA A 113 4.07 -21.24 -5.18
N GLY A 114 3.84 -20.15 -5.93
CA GLY A 114 2.53 -19.77 -6.46
C GLY A 114 1.54 -19.29 -5.39
N LEU A 115 2.01 -18.85 -4.21
CA LEU A 115 1.15 -18.40 -3.13
C LEU A 115 0.64 -16.97 -3.39
N PRO A 116 -0.64 -16.69 -3.06
CA PRO A 116 -1.14 -15.32 -3.02
C PRO A 116 -0.29 -14.47 -2.08
N THR A 117 0.26 -13.37 -2.60
CA THR A 117 1.22 -12.55 -1.88
C THR A 117 0.80 -11.07 -1.90
N PHE A 118 0.80 -10.45 -0.73
CA PHE A 118 0.69 -9.01 -0.58
C PHE A 118 2.06 -8.42 -0.26
N ILE A 119 2.54 -7.53 -1.12
CA ILE A 119 3.72 -6.71 -0.87
C ILE A 119 3.24 -5.30 -0.57
N ASP A 120 3.44 -4.85 0.64
CA ASP A 120 2.99 -3.51 1.05
C ASP A 120 3.71 -2.42 0.24
N LYS A 121 3.06 -1.29 0.13
CA LYS A 121 3.55 -0.14 -0.66
C LYS A 121 4.93 0.37 -0.17
N PRO A 122 5.72 0.92 -1.06
CA PRO A 122 5.63 0.76 -2.51
C PRO A 122 6.06 -0.64 -2.94
N LEU A 123 5.58 -1.10 -4.10
CA LEU A 123 5.96 -2.41 -4.66
C LEU A 123 7.47 -2.50 -4.89
N ALA A 124 8.06 -1.43 -5.41
CA ALA A 124 9.46 -1.32 -5.75
C ALA A 124 9.90 0.16 -5.77
N GLU A 125 11.20 0.40 -5.89
CA GLU A 125 11.77 1.74 -6.07
C GLU A 125 11.60 2.25 -7.50
N THR A 126 11.71 1.37 -8.49
CA THR A 126 11.67 1.72 -9.91
C THR A 126 10.61 0.92 -10.67
N PRO A 127 10.08 1.45 -11.80
CA PRO A 127 9.17 0.71 -12.66
C PRO A 127 9.78 -0.58 -13.23
N GLY A 128 11.07 -0.59 -13.51
CA GLY A 128 11.77 -1.79 -13.99
C GLY A 128 11.77 -2.90 -12.96
N GLU A 129 12.08 -2.59 -11.71
CA GLU A 129 12.02 -3.55 -10.61
C GLU A 129 10.58 -4.00 -10.32
N ALA A 130 9.61 -3.08 -10.37
CA ALA A 130 8.19 -3.45 -10.26
C ALA A 130 7.77 -4.44 -11.34
N GLN A 131 8.25 -4.28 -12.58
CA GLN A 131 7.99 -5.20 -13.67
C GLN A 131 8.64 -6.57 -13.41
N GLU A 132 9.87 -6.62 -12.91
CA GLU A 132 10.56 -7.87 -12.54
C GLU A 132 9.75 -8.66 -11.48
N ILE A 133 9.21 -7.99 -10.47
CA ILE A 133 8.39 -8.62 -9.43
C ILE A 133 7.08 -9.18 -10.03
N VAL A 134 6.43 -8.40 -10.87
CA VAL A 134 5.18 -8.81 -11.56
C VAL A 134 5.45 -9.98 -12.50
N ASP A 135 6.56 -9.97 -13.23
CA ASP A 135 6.96 -11.06 -14.15
C ASP A 135 7.23 -12.35 -13.36
N LEU A 136 7.94 -12.26 -12.23
CA LEU A 136 8.16 -13.38 -11.33
C LEU A 136 6.85 -13.98 -10.83
N ALA A 137 5.94 -13.14 -10.32
CA ALA A 137 4.63 -13.59 -9.86
C ALA A 137 3.82 -14.26 -10.99
N THR A 138 3.85 -13.67 -12.19
CA THR A 138 3.16 -14.22 -13.38
C THR A 138 3.76 -15.56 -13.81
N GLN A 139 5.09 -15.68 -13.81
CA GLN A 139 5.80 -16.91 -14.17
C GLN A 139 5.39 -18.10 -13.30
N HIS A 140 5.08 -17.85 -12.02
CA HIS A 140 4.72 -18.87 -11.05
C HIS A 140 3.22 -18.94 -10.75
N ASP A 141 2.39 -18.24 -11.55
CA ASP A 141 0.94 -18.15 -11.32
C ASP A 141 0.60 -17.71 -9.90
N ALA A 142 1.41 -16.87 -9.27
CA ALA A 142 1.21 -16.34 -7.94
C ALA A 142 0.35 -15.08 -8.00
N PRO A 143 -0.85 -15.07 -7.40
CA PRO A 143 -1.62 -13.85 -7.30
C PRO A 143 -0.86 -12.80 -6.46
N LEU A 144 -0.63 -11.63 -7.05
CA LEU A 144 0.12 -10.54 -6.43
C LEU A 144 -0.80 -9.33 -6.21
N MET A 145 -0.68 -8.72 -5.04
CA MET A 145 -1.31 -7.44 -4.71
C MET A 145 -0.27 -6.53 -4.07
N SER A 146 -0.16 -5.31 -4.57
CA SER A 146 0.55 -4.22 -3.90
C SER A 146 -0.21 -2.93 -4.10
N CYS A 147 -0.50 -2.22 -3.03
CA CYS A 147 -1.20 -0.94 -3.06
C CYS A 147 -1.13 -0.23 -1.71
N SER A 148 -1.48 1.05 -1.71
CA SER A 148 -1.79 1.77 -0.50
C SER A 148 -3.22 1.52 -0.03
N SER A 149 -3.44 1.58 1.28
CA SER A 149 -4.78 1.54 1.88
C SER A 149 -5.72 2.66 1.39
N PHE A 150 -5.19 3.76 0.86
CA PHE A 150 -5.99 4.85 0.28
C PHE A 150 -6.81 4.38 -0.94
N ARG A 151 -6.34 3.39 -1.69
CA ARG A 151 -7.09 2.78 -2.81
C ARG A 151 -8.44 2.20 -2.37
N TRP A 152 -8.52 1.68 -1.17
CA TRP A 152 -9.64 0.93 -0.63
C TRP A 152 -10.46 1.70 0.40
N CYS A 153 -10.03 2.90 0.79
CA CYS A 153 -10.68 3.69 1.82
C CYS A 153 -12.14 4.03 1.48
N ASP A 154 -12.90 4.37 2.52
CA ASP A 154 -14.31 4.72 2.35
C ASP A 154 -14.50 5.88 1.38
N ALA A 155 -13.62 6.90 1.45
CA ALA A 155 -13.62 8.02 0.52
C ALA A 155 -13.44 7.60 -0.95
N ALA A 156 -12.48 6.71 -1.25
CA ALA A 156 -12.27 6.22 -2.62
C ALA A 156 -13.50 5.46 -3.13
N ARG A 157 -14.12 4.65 -2.28
CA ARG A 157 -15.36 3.93 -2.60
C ARG A 157 -16.53 4.88 -2.84
N GLU A 158 -16.71 5.88 -1.97
CA GLU A 158 -17.74 6.91 -2.12
C GLU A 158 -17.55 7.70 -3.42
N MET A 159 -16.35 8.22 -3.66
CA MET A 159 -16.04 8.99 -4.88
C MET A 159 -16.27 8.17 -6.15
N ARG A 160 -15.93 6.89 -6.15
CA ARG A 160 -16.18 5.98 -7.29
C ARG A 160 -17.68 5.83 -7.58
N GLN A 161 -18.52 5.75 -6.55
CA GLN A 161 -19.98 5.68 -6.70
C GLN A 161 -20.57 6.99 -7.30
N GLN A 162 -19.95 8.12 -7.03
CA GLN A 162 -20.40 9.42 -7.55
C GLN A 162 -20.06 9.66 -9.02
N LEU A 163 -19.13 8.90 -9.63
CA LEU A 163 -18.69 9.12 -11.00
C LEU A 163 -19.84 9.13 -12.01
N SER A 164 -20.84 8.26 -11.85
CA SER A 164 -21.99 8.20 -12.76
C SER A 164 -22.87 9.44 -12.72
N ASP A 165 -22.97 10.10 -11.57
CA ASP A 165 -23.83 11.27 -11.35
C ASP A 165 -23.15 12.58 -11.79
N LEU A 166 -21.81 12.57 -11.87
CA LEU A 166 -21.01 13.72 -12.28
C LEU A 166 -20.92 13.91 -13.81
N GLY A 167 -21.44 12.97 -14.60
CA GLY A 167 -21.39 13.03 -16.06
C GLY A 167 -19.95 12.83 -16.58
N THR A 168 -19.52 13.66 -17.58
CA THR A 168 -18.13 13.61 -18.04
C THR A 168 -17.22 14.19 -16.98
N LEU A 169 -16.29 13.37 -16.45
CA LEU A 169 -15.33 13.83 -15.48
C LEU A 169 -14.23 14.66 -16.17
N GLU A 170 -13.99 15.86 -15.67
CA GLU A 170 -12.98 16.79 -16.20
C GLU A 170 -11.74 16.85 -15.30
N LEU A 171 -11.94 16.78 -13.98
CA LEU A 171 -10.87 16.98 -13.01
C LEU A 171 -11.06 16.14 -11.74
N LEU A 172 -9.98 15.50 -11.29
CA LEU A 172 -9.81 15.09 -9.90
C LEU A 172 -8.72 15.98 -9.30
N SER A 173 -9.02 16.69 -8.21
CA SER A 173 -8.02 17.45 -7.49
C SER A 173 -7.90 16.96 -6.04
N GLY A 174 -6.67 16.95 -5.49
CA GLY A 174 -6.41 16.50 -4.15
C GLY A 174 -5.41 17.36 -3.39
N VAL A 175 -5.62 17.44 -2.07
CA VAL A 175 -4.65 17.94 -1.11
C VAL A 175 -4.37 16.82 -0.11
N SER A 176 -3.10 16.49 0.09
CA SER A 176 -2.66 15.42 0.98
C SER A 176 -1.49 15.90 1.85
N GLY A 177 -1.69 15.91 3.17
CA GLY A 177 -0.65 16.15 4.16
C GLY A 177 -0.07 14.83 4.64
N GLN A 178 1.18 14.53 4.30
CA GLN A 178 1.84 13.27 4.61
C GLN A 178 3.30 13.52 5.04
N GLY A 179 3.95 12.49 5.54
CA GLY A 179 5.35 12.53 5.94
C GLY A 179 6.35 12.67 4.77
N LYS A 180 7.35 11.80 4.70
CA LYS A 180 8.44 11.89 3.71
C LYS A 180 7.99 11.45 2.30
N TYR A 181 8.50 12.12 1.24
CA TYR A 181 8.18 11.87 -0.16
C TYR A 181 8.27 10.40 -0.58
N HIS A 182 9.43 9.80 -0.40
CA HIS A 182 9.73 8.45 -0.90
C HIS A 182 8.84 7.35 -0.32
N VAL A 183 8.21 7.62 0.81
CA VAL A 183 7.31 6.66 1.48
C VAL A 183 5.83 6.99 1.26
N TYR A 184 5.49 8.29 1.11
CA TYR A 184 4.10 8.74 1.20
C TYR A 184 3.52 9.33 -0.09
N ALA A 185 4.34 9.67 -1.10
CA ALA A 185 3.84 10.19 -2.38
C ALA A 185 2.88 9.21 -3.08
N ILE A 186 3.05 7.91 -2.85
CA ILE A 186 2.23 6.86 -3.43
C ILE A 186 0.77 6.89 -2.93
N HIS A 187 0.49 7.32 -1.69
CA HIS A 187 -0.86 7.25 -1.13
C HIS A 187 -1.91 8.04 -1.93
N PRO A 188 -1.74 9.35 -2.22
CA PRO A 188 -2.71 10.08 -3.03
C PRO A 188 -2.77 9.58 -4.48
N VAL A 189 -1.68 9.08 -5.04
CA VAL A 189 -1.68 8.43 -6.36
C VAL A 189 -2.56 7.18 -6.33
N GLU A 190 -2.40 6.32 -5.33
CA GLU A 190 -3.22 5.11 -5.15
C GLU A 190 -4.71 5.41 -4.93
N LEU A 191 -5.05 6.52 -4.26
CA LEU A 191 -6.44 6.95 -4.17
C LEU A 191 -7.01 7.29 -5.56
N VAL A 192 -6.26 8.04 -6.38
CA VAL A 192 -6.65 8.35 -7.76
C VAL A 192 -6.89 7.08 -8.56
N TYR A 193 -5.96 6.11 -8.48
CA TYR A 193 -6.08 4.82 -9.18
C TYR A 193 -7.22 3.97 -8.62
N GLY A 194 -7.49 4.03 -7.32
CA GLY A 194 -8.66 3.41 -6.70
C GLY A 194 -9.99 3.94 -7.22
N ILE A 195 -10.04 5.19 -7.68
CA ILE A 195 -11.24 5.83 -8.21
C ILE A 195 -11.33 5.68 -9.73
N LEU A 196 -10.25 5.99 -10.46
CA LEU A 196 -10.23 6.16 -11.91
C LEU A 196 -9.60 4.98 -12.67
N GLY A 197 -8.91 4.05 -11.97
CA GLY A 197 -8.11 3.01 -12.60
C GLY A 197 -6.85 3.53 -13.31
N PRO A 198 -6.16 2.66 -14.09
CA PRO A 198 -4.97 3.02 -14.87
C PRO A 198 -5.26 3.97 -16.01
N GLY A 199 -4.23 4.51 -16.67
CA GLY A 199 -4.34 5.35 -17.87
C GLY A 199 -3.70 6.72 -17.74
N THR A 200 -2.71 6.91 -16.85
CA THR A 200 -1.89 8.13 -16.80
C THR A 200 -0.89 8.14 -17.95
N ARG A 201 -0.88 9.22 -18.75
CA ARG A 201 0.04 9.37 -19.89
C ARG A 201 1.25 10.22 -19.58
N THR A 202 1.03 11.35 -18.93
CA THR A 202 2.11 12.30 -18.64
C THR A 202 1.95 12.88 -17.23
N VAL A 203 3.07 13.25 -16.65
CA VAL A 203 3.17 13.83 -15.31
C VAL A 203 4.06 15.07 -15.36
N ILE A 204 3.61 16.15 -14.73
CA ILE A 204 4.38 17.37 -14.46
C ILE A 204 4.35 17.60 -12.95
N ASN A 205 5.51 17.88 -12.35
CA ASN A 205 5.62 18.27 -10.94
C ASN A 205 6.39 19.59 -10.84
N VAL A 206 5.69 20.65 -10.46
CA VAL A 206 6.25 21.99 -10.25
C VAL A 206 6.43 22.32 -8.77
N GLY A 207 6.48 21.30 -7.93
CA GLY A 207 6.69 21.44 -6.50
C GLY A 207 8.14 21.74 -6.11
N GLU A 208 8.35 21.83 -4.81
CA GLU A 208 9.63 22.06 -4.14
C GLU A 208 9.99 20.86 -3.25
N GLU A 209 11.11 20.91 -2.55
CA GLU A 209 11.62 19.78 -1.75
C GLU A 209 10.61 19.24 -0.70
N ASP A 210 9.83 20.14 -0.08
CA ASP A 210 8.89 19.82 0.99
C ASP A 210 7.43 19.72 0.54
N ARG A 211 7.17 19.87 -0.75
CA ARG A 211 5.82 19.75 -1.34
C ARG A 211 5.89 19.45 -2.83
N ASP A 212 4.94 18.68 -3.28
CA ASP A 212 4.73 18.45 -4.71
C ASP A 212 3.43 19.08 -5.18
N ILE A 213 3.46 19.62 -6.38
CA ILE A 213 2.29 20.05 -7.13
C ILE A 213 2.32 19.26 -8.44
N VAL A 214 1.61 18.15 -8.44
CA VAL A 214 1.63 17.16 -9.51
C VAL A 214 0.40 17.33 -10.38
N HIS A 215 0.61 17.47 -11.67
CA HIS A 215 -0.43 17.42 -12.70
C HIS A 215 -0.23 16.17 -13.54
N MET A 216 -1.27 15.33 -13.64
CA MET A 216 -1.30 14.14 -14.48
C MET A 216 -2.34 14.33 -15.58
N ARG A 217 -2.00 13.93 -16.80
CA ARG A 217 -2.93 13.82 -17.92
C ARG A 217 -3.24 12.37 -18.19
N ARG A 218 -4.51 12.06 -18.28
CA ARG A 218 -4.98 10.72 -18.54
C ARG A 218 -5.41 10.54 -20.00
N ASP A 219 -5.50 9.28 -20.43
CA ASP A 219 -5.86 8.90 -21.80
C ASP A 219 -7.35 9.16 -22.11
N ASP A 220 -8.22 9.14 -21.07
CA ASP A 220 -9.64 9.50 -21.17
C ASP A 220 -9.91 11.02 -21.20
N GLY A 221 -8.86 11.85 -21.11
CA GLY A 221 -8.94 13.31 -21.07
C GLY A 221 -9.05 13.91 -19.68
N THR A 222 -9.35 13.12 -18.66
CA THR A 222 -9.44 13.59 -17.27
C THR A 222 -8.10 14.16 -16.81
N GLN A 223 -8.14 15.31 -16.14
CA GLN A 223 -6.98 15.92 -15.52
C GLN A 223 -6.93 15.53 -14.03
N VAL A 224 -5.74 15.29 -13.51
CA VAL A 224 -5.53 15.08 -12.07
C VAL A 224 -4.54 16.09 -11.55
N VAL A 225 -4.87 16.76 -10.43
CA VAL A 225 -3.97 17.70 -9.77
C VAL A 225 -3.85 17.32 -8.30
N LEU A 226 -2.65 16.97 -7.85
CA LEU A 226 -2.36 16.63 -6.47
C LEU A 226 -1.40 17.65 -5.84
N ASN A 227 -1.79 18.19 -4.69
CA ASN A 227 -0.94 19.01 -3.83
C ASN A 227 -0.54 18.17 -2.62
N MET A 228 0.72 17.78 -2.55
CA MET A 228 1.24 16.90 -1.51
C MET A 228 2.23 17.66 -0.63
N PHE A 229 2.06 17.60 0.68
CA PHE A 229 2.90 18.29 1.65
C PHE A 229 3.60 17.26 2.54
N TYR A 230 4.94 17.32 2.61
CA TYR A 230 5.80 16.36 3.32
C TYR A 230 6.27 16.84 4.69
N ARG A 231 5.70 17.91 5.18
CA ARG A 231 5.87 18.40 6.55
C ARG A 231 4.50 18.70 7.17
N GLU A 232 4.43 18.82 8.46
CA GLU A 232 3.19 19.10 9.21
C GLU A 232 2.61 20.52 8.93
N VAL A 233 2.42 20.86 7.66
CA VAL A 233 1.85 22.15 7.24
C VAL A 233 0.33 22.13 7.30
N ILE A 234 -0.23 20.96 7.03
CA ILE A 234 -1.67 20.72 7.09
C ILE A 234 -1.86 19.53 8.01
N ALA A 235 -2.15 19.74 9.27
CA ALA A 235 -2.25 18.73 10.33
C ALA A 235 -2.97 17.43 9.88
N GLY A 236 -2.30 16.56 9.09
CA GLY A 236 -2.83 15.29 8.58
C GLY A 236 -4.06 15.41 7.67
N GLY A 237 -4.37 16.61 7.16
CA GLY A 237 -5.58 16.86 6.36
C GLY A 237 -5.52 16.21 4.98
N GLN A 238 -6.63 15.58 4.61
CA GLN A 238 -6.85 15.00 3.29
C GLN A 238 -8.10 15.65 2.69
N MET A 239 -8.03 16.09 1.44
CA MET A 239 -9.19 16.62 0.73
C MET A 239 -9.09 16.25 -0.75
N PHE A 240 -10.12 15.61 -1.25
CA PHE A 240 -10.19 15.24 -2.66
C PHE A 240 -11.52 15.66 -3.27
N THR A 241 -11.49 16.18 -4.48
CA THR A 241 -12.67 16.69 -5.21
C THR A 241 -12.71 16.14 -6.62
N LEU A 242 -13.84 15.57 -7.00
CA LEU A 242 -14.21 15.26 -8.38
C LEU A 242 -15.00 16.44 -8.96
N CYS A 243 -14.68 16.85 -10.18
CA CYS A 243 -15.41 17.86 -10.94
C CYS A 243 -15.78 17.29 -12.30
N GLY A 244 -17.06 17.25 -12.61
CA GLY A 244 -17.58 16.79 -13.88
C GLY A 244 -18.63 17.74 -14.46
N SER A 245 -19.15 17.43 -15.63
CA SER A 245 -20.14 18.26 -16.33
C SER A 245 -21.47 18.39 -15.56
N GLY A 246 -21.77 17.45 -14.65
CA GLY A 246 -22.97 17.46 -13.80
C GLY A 246 -22.78 18.09 -12.42
N GLY A 247 -21.55 18.48 -12.04
CA GLY A 247 -21.27 19.08 -10.75
C GLY A 247 -19.93 18.66 -10.16
N TRP A 248 -19.84 18.70 -8.83
CA TRP A 248 -18.64 18.26 -8.09
C TRP A 248 -19.01 17.49 -6.83
N HIS A 249 -18.07 16.68 -6.36
CA HIS A 249 -18.16 15.95 -5.09
C HIS A 249 -16.83 16.04 -4.33
N THR A 250 -16.87 16.35 -3.04
CA THR A 250 -15.67 16.54 -2.21
C THR A 250 -15.74 15.65 -0.97
N VAL A 251 -14.60 15.01 -0.65
CA VAL A 251 -14.38 14.27 0.60
C VAL A 251 -13.22 14.92 1.36
N THR A 252 -13.31 14.92 2.69
CA THR A 252 -12.28 15.48 3.60
C THR A 252 -11.80 14.50 4.64
N GLU A 253 -12.42 13.32 4.70
CA GLU A 253 -12.04 12.24 5.60
C GLU A 253 -11.93 10.95 4.78
N LEU A 254 -10.91 10.15 5.05
CA LEU A 254 -10.67 8.92 4.30
C LEU A 254 -11.54 7.75 4.79
N GLY A 255 -11.94 7.76 6.07
CA GLY A 255 -12.66 6.65 6.69
C GLY A 255 -11.77 5.43 6.96
N ALA A 256 -12.33 4.24 6.87
CA ALA A 256 -11.60 2.98 7.06
C ALA A 256 -10.51 2.82 5.99
N LEU A 257 -9.31 2.43 6.41
CA LEU A 257 -8.13 2.30 5.55
C LEU A 257 -7.71 0.84 5.35
N TYR A 258 -7.21 0.21 6.41
CA TYR A 258 -6.60 -1.12 6.30
C TYR A 258 -7.61 -2.24 6.20
N HIS A 259 -8.74 -2.14 6.88
CA HIS A 259 -9.75 -3.20 6.90
C HIS A 259 -10.23 -3.58 5.48
N PRO A 260 -10.73 -2.64 4.65
CA PRO A 260 -11.16 -2.98 3.31
C PRO A 260 -10.02 -3.44 2.39
N MET A 261 -8.78 -2.96 2.62
CA MET A 261 -7.61 -3.44 1.90
C MET A 261 -7.30 -4.91 2.24
N MET A 262 -7.33 -5.28 3.51
CA MET A 262 -7.09 -6.66 3.93
C MET A 262 -8.23 -7.60 3.51
N GLU A 263 -9.48 -7.15 3.47
CA GLU A 263 -10.59 -7.92 2.88
C GLU A 263 -10.38 -8.19 1.38
N ALA A 264 -9.88 -7.20 0.62
CA ALA A 264 -9.53 -7.36 -0.79
C ALA A 264 -8.40 -8.39 -0.96
N PHE A 265 -7.37 -8.33 -0.12
CA PHE A 265 -6.29 -9.32 -0.10
C PHE A 265 -6.81 -10.73 0.21
N LEU A 266 -7.65 -10.90 1.24
CA LEU A 266 -8.22 -12.20 1.56
C LEU A 266 -9.15 -12.73 0.44
N THR A 267 -9.83 -11.84 -0.26
CA THR A 267 -10.62 -12.23 -1.43
C THR A 267 -9.70 -12.76 -2.52
N MET A 268 -8.61 -12.07 -2.84
CA MET A 268 -7.58 -12.57 -3.76
C MET A 268 -7.02 -13.91 -3.31
N ALA A 269 -6.71 -14.08 -2.03
CA ALA A 269 -6.17 -15.34 -1.50
C ALA A 269 -7.15 -16.52 -1.67
N ARG A 270 -8.46 -16.26 -1.66
CA ARG A 270 -9.50 -17.30 -1.85
C ARG A 270 -9.80 -17.58 -3.32
N THR A 271 -9.92 -16.54 -4.12
CA THR A 271 -10.38 -16.62 -5.52
C THR A 271 -9.25 -16.75 -6.52
N ARG A 272 -8.04 -16.35 -6.13
CA ARG A 272 -6.86 -16.16 -6.97
C ARG A 272 -7.02 -15.05 -8.03
N GLU A 273 -8.07 -14.22 -7.93
CA GLU A 273 -8.29 -13.08 -8.79
C GLU A 273 -7.62 -11.84 -8.21
N MET A 274 -6.71 -11.23 -8.94
CA MET A 274 -5.97 -10.04 -8.52
C MET A 274 -6.89 -8.82 -8.51
N PRO A 275 -7.08 -8.12 -7.37
CA PRO A 275 -7.95 -6.95 -7.29
C PRO A 275 -7.31 -5.68 -7.87
N VAL A 276 -6.00 -5.70 -8.11
CA VAL A 276 -5.22 -4.66 -8.80
C VAL A 276 -4.50 -5.33 -9.96
N GLY A 277 -4.65 -4.79 -11.16
CA GLY A 277 -4.01 -5.34 -12.36
C GLY A 277 -2.50 -5.25 -12.29
N ALA A 278 -1.78 -6.25 -12.83
CA ALA A 278 -0.32 -6.31 -12.86
C ALA A 278 0.29 -5.04 -13.48
N ALA A 279 -0.17 -4.65 -14.66
CA ALA A 279 0.30 -3.43 -15.34
C ALA A 279 -0.04 -2.15 -14.55
N GLU A 280 -1.14 -2.15 -13.81
CA GLU A 280 -1.55 -1.01 -12.99
C GLU A 280 -0.59 -0.80 -11.79
N MET A 281 -0.15 -1.87 -11.14
CA MET A 281 0.84 -1.79 -10.07
C MET A 281 2.16 -1.17 -10.57
N VAL A 282 2.61 -1.55 -11.77
CA VAL A 282 3.80 -0.97 -12.40
C VAL A 282 3.57 0.50 -12.78
N GLU A 283 2.40 0.84 -13.34
CA GLU A 283 2.06 2.21 -13.72
C GLU A 283 2.04 3.16 -12.51
N VAL A 284 1.55 2.72 -11.35
CA VAL A 284 1.59 3.52 -10.11
C VAL A 284 3.02 3.90 -9.73
N ILE A 285 3.96 2.95 -9.78
CA ILE A 285 5.38 3.21 -9.51
C ILE A 285 5.95 4.17 -10.58
N ALA A 286 5.58 3.97 -11.86
CA ALA A 286 6.02 4.84 -12.94
C ALA A 286 5.53 6.29 -12.78
N VAL A 287 4.31 6.50 -12.28
CA VAL A 287 3.77 7.84 -11.99
C VAL A 287 4.54 8.52 -10.86
N VAL A 288 4.81 7.81 -9.77
CA VAL A 288 5.58 8.35 -8.63
C VAL A 288 7.00 8.73 -9.08
N GLU A 289 7.65 7.85 -9.83
CA GLU A 289 8.99 8.10 -10.40
C GLU A 289 8.98 9.25 -11.40
N ALA A 290 7.97 9.33 -12.28
CA ALA A 290 7.81 10.43 -13.24
C ALA A 290 7.63 11.78 -12.52
N ALA A 291 6.86 11.82 -11.44
CA ALA A 291 6.69 13.04 -10.63
C ALA A 291 8.01 13.48 -9.98
N ARG A 292 8.78 12.54 -9.43
CA ARG A 292 10.12 12.83 -8.89
C ARG A 292 11.05 13.37 -9.96
N ARG A 293 11.16 12.71 -11.12
CA ARG A 293 12.01 13.13 -12.25
C ARG A 293 11.59 14.46 -12.84
N SER A 294 10.29 14.75 -12.90
CA SER A 294 9.78 16.03 -13.37
C SER A 294 10.27 17.17 -12.47
N ARG A 295 10.16 17.03 -11.14
CA ARG A 295 10.64 18.02 -10.17
C ARG A 295 12.15 18.24 -10.29
N GLU A 296 12.95 17.18 -10.34
CA GLU A 296 14.41 17.25 -10.48
C GLU A 296 14.87 17.97 -11.76
N LYS A 297 14.06 17.91 -12.80
CA LYS A 297 14.29 18.59 -14.09
C LYS A 297 13.63 19.96 -14.19
N GLY A 298 13.13 20.52 -13.08
CA GLY A 298 12.53 21.86 -13.04
C GLY A 298 11.10 21.93 -13.61
N GLY A 299 10.31 20.86 -13.48
CA GLY A 299 8.90 20.84 -13.83
C GLY A 299 8.63 20.51 -15.29
N VAL A 300 9.51 19.76 -15.96
CA VAL A 300 9.26 19.31 -17.35
C VAL A 300 8.26 18.14 -17.38
N GLU A 301 7.48 18.04 -18.44
CA GLU A 301 6.57 16.93 -18.66
C GLU A 301 7.35 15.61 -18.88
N ILE A 302 6.96 14.57 -18.15
CA ILE A 302 7.51 13.22 -18.26
C ILE A 302 6.39 12.28 -18.72
N THR A 303 6.68 11.45 -19.70
CA THR A 303 5.80 10.33 -20.11
C THR A 303 5.92 9.17 -19.13
N VAL A 304 4.79 8.57 -18.80
CA VAL A 304 4.65 7.37 -17.95
C VAL A 304 4.71 6.12 -18.83
#